data_1aafaa0001e0169e632063baa6ff4633
#
_entry.id   1aafaa0001e0169e632063baa6ff4633
#
_cell.length_a   1.000
_cell.length_b   1.000
_cell.length_c   1.000
_cell.angle_alpha   90.00
_cell.angle_beta   90.00
_cell.angle_gamma   90.00
#
_symmetry.space_group_name_H-M   'P 1'
#
loop_
_entity.id
_entity.type
_entity.pdbx_description
1 polymer ?
#
loop_
_entity_poly.entity_id
_entity_poly.type
_entity_poly.pdbx_seq_one_letter_code
_entity_poly.pdbx_strand_id
1 'polypeptide(L)'
;MLYITGNMHGEMARFEDSRIRKLKKGDTLIVCGDFGFLWDGGAKEEKNLKKLGSKKYQILFVDGTHENFDLLEKYPVTDWNGGKVQQISGNLYHLMRGQVYELEGKKIFTFGGGESTEKQMYIEAGKWWEQEMPGLEEMRTAVDNLRANQFQVDYILTHEPAPGMPAHKVNPKDTTN
;
A
#
# COMPACT_ATOMS: atom_id res chain seq x y z
N MET A 1 2.92 -17.13 2.61
CA MET A 1 4.23 -16.51 2.24
C MET A 1 3.98 -15.07 1.83
N LEU A 2 4.86 -14.13 2.24
CA LEU A 2 4.76 -12.71 1.91
C LEU A 2 5.52 -12.38 0.62
N TYR A 3 4.88 -11.67 -0.28
CA TYR A 3 5.46 -11.15 -1.53
C TYR A 3 5.30 -9.64 -1.55
N ILE A 4 6.32 -8.92 -1.98
CA ILE A 4 6.33 -7.45 -1.98
C ILE A 4 6.55 -6.94 -3.41
N THR A 5 5.79 -5.94 -3.79
CA THR A 5 5.91 -5.20 -5.06
C THR A 5 5.56 -3.73 -4.83
N GLY A 6 5.59 -2.89 -5.84
CA GLY A 6 5.14 -1.49 -5.80
C GLY A 6 4.71 -0.98 -7.16
N ASN A 7 4.20 0.25 -7.16
CA ASN A 7 3.91 1.04 -8.36
C ASN A 7 3.03 0.29 -9.38
N MET A 8 1.83 -0.13 -8.96
CA MET A 8 0.88 -0.85 -9.83
C MET A 8 0.14 0.08 -10.79
N HIS A 9 -0.02 1.36 -10.43
CA HIS A 9 -0.62 2.42 -11.26
C HIS A 9 -1.95 2.05 -11.93
N GLY A 10 -2.81 1.27 -11.27
CA GLY A 10 -4.08 0.81 -11.81
C GLY A 10 -3.98 -0.16 -13.00
N GLU A 11 -2.80 -0.68 -13.29
CA GLU A 11 -2.54 -1.56 -14.43
C GLU A 11 -2.84 -3.03 -14.10
N MET A 12 -4.02 -3.52 -14.50
CA MET A 12 -4.41 -4.93 -14.32
C MET A 12 -3.41 -5.92 -14.93
N ALA A 13 -2.69 -5.51 -15.98
CA ALA A 13 -1.69 -6.36 -16.64
C ALA A 13 -0.53 -6.77 -15.70
N ARG A 14 -0.20 -5.93 -14.70
CA ARG A 14 0.83 -6.25 -13.70
C ARG A 14 0.47 -7.45 -12.83
N PHE A 15 -0.82 -7.70 -12.61
CA PHE A 15 -1.29 -8.91 -11.92
C PHE A 15 -1.22 -10.18 -12.78
N GLU A 16 -0.90 -10.05 -14.05
CA GLU A 16 -0.65 -11.20 -14.96
C GLU A 16 0.84 -11.58 -15.02
N ASP A 17 1.74 -10.89 -14.29
CA ASP A 17 3.14 -11.29 -14.12
C ASP A 17 3.22 -12.74 -13.64
N SER A 18 4.15 -13.49 -14.20
CA SER A 18 4.27 -14.93 -13.97
C SER A 18 4.51 -15.29 -12.50
N ARG A 19 5.16 -14.41 -11.74
CA ARG A 19 5.42 -14.58 -10.30
C ARG A 19 4.13 -14.37 -9.49
N ILE A 20 3.35 -13.34 -9.81
CA ILE A 20 2.07 -13.04 -9.14
C ILE A 20 1.02 -14.11 -9.48
N ARG A 21 0.97 -14.58 -10.71
CA ARG A 21 0.04 -15.67 -11.11
C ARG A 21 0.26 -16.99 -10.38
N LYS A 22 1.46 -17.23 -9.84
CA LYS A 22 1.79 -18.43 -9.06
C LYS A 22 1.31 -18.36 -7.61
N LEU A 23 0.90 -17.19 -7.11
CA LEU A 23 0.41 -17.05 -5.74
C LEU A 23 -0.77 -17.96 -5.47
N LYS A 24 -0.80 -18.55 -4.27
CA LYS A 24 -1.77 -19.56 -3.84
C LYS A 24 -2.67 -19.00 -2.72
N LYS A 25 -3.67 -19.75 -2.36
CA LYS A 25 -4.46 -19.51 -1.15
C LYS A 25 -3.52 -19.53 0.07
N GLY A 26 -3.61 -18.49 0.90
CA GLY A 26 -2.73 -18.28 2.06
C GLY A 26 -1.48 -17.47 1.78
N ASP A 27 -1.16 -17.15 0.51
CA ASP A 27 -0.14 -16.17 0.18
C ASP A 27 -0.68 -14.75 0.34
N THR A 28 0.23 -13.80 0.59
CA THR A 28 -0.08 -12.37 0.70
C THR A 28 0.82 -11.58 -0.23
N LEU A 29 0.24 -10.76 -1.10
CA LEU A 29 0.93 -9.78 -1.92
C LEU A 29 0.77 -8.40 -1.28
N ILE A 30 1.88 -7.71 -1.01
CA ILE A 30 1.89 -6.35 -0.47
C ILE A 30 2.40 -5.40 -1.55
N VAL A 31 1.63 -4.37 -1.86
CA VAL A 31 1.98 -3.30 -2.80
C VAL A 31 2.43 -2.08 -2.00
N CYS A 32 3.68 -1.66 -2.19
CA CYS A 32 4.28 -0.54 -1.47
C CYS A 32 4.06 0.78 -2.21
N GLY A 33 2.84 1.27 -2.18
CA GLY A 33 2.41 2.54 -2.77
C GLY A 33 2.12 2.51 -4.26
N ASP A 34 1.50 3.57 -4.72
CA ASP A 34 1.05 3.77 -6.09
C ASP A 34 0.22 2.58 -6.60
N PHE A 35 -0.77 2.20 -5.78
CA PHE A 35 -1.70 1.14 -6.14
C PHE A 35 -2.54 1.55 -7.36
N GLY A 36 -3.08 2.78 -7.34
CA GLY A 36 -3.68 3.45 -8.49
C GLY A 36 -5.00 2.85 -9.00
N PHE A 37 -5.62 1.93 -8.25
CA PHE A 37 -6.93 1.34 -8.60
C PHE A 37 -8.10 2.07 -7.92
N LEU A 38 -7.82 3.11 -7.16
CA LEU A 38 -8.78 4.03 -6.58
C LEU A 38 -8.44 5.43 -7.10
N TRP A 39 -8.90 5.77 -8.30
CA TRP A 39 -8.53 7.00 -8.99
C TRP A 39 -9.72 7.82 -9.50
N ASP A 40 -10.55 7.25 -10.36
CA ASP A 40 -11.71 7.93 -10.97
C ASP A 40 -13.04 7.54 -10.32
N GLY A 41 -13.10 6.43 -9.60
CA GLY A 41 -14.33 5.91 -8.96
C GLY A 41 -15.37 5.40 -9.96
N GLY A 42 -14.96 5.12 -11.20
CA GLY A 42 -15.86 4.68 -12.26
C GLY A 42 -16.14 3.17 -12.22
N ALA A 43 -17.16 2.74 -12.97
CA ALA A 43 -17.60 1.33 -13.04
C ALA A 43 -16.47 0.35 -13.45
N LYS A 44 -15.50 0.78 -14.25
CA LYS A 44 -14.34 -0.03 -14.64
C LYS A 44 -13.43 -0.29 -13.42
N GLU A 45 -13.17 0.74 -12.62
CA GLU A 45 -12.38 0.60 -11.39
C GLU A 45 -13.08 -0.31 -10.40
N GLU A 46 -14.36 -0.08 -10.16
CA GLU A 46 -15.15 -0.90 -9.26
C GLU A 46 -15.11 -2.39 -9.66
N LYS A 47 -15.21 -2.67 -10.96
CA LYS A 47 -15.06 -4.03 -11.50
C LYS A 47 -13.65 -4.59 -11.24
N ASN A 48 -12.60 -3.78 -11.41
CA ASN A 48 -11.23 -4.19 -11.15
C ASN A 48 -11.01 -4.47 -9.66
N LEU A 49 -11.49 -3.60 -8.76
CA LEU A 49 -11.39 -3.80 -7.31
C LEU A 49 -12.10 -5.10 -6.87
N LYS A 50 -13.30 -5.37 -7.40
CA LYS A 50 -14.03 -6.63 -7.16
C LYS A 50 -13.22 -7.84 -7.66
N LYS A 51 -12.60 -7.74 -8.86
CA LYS A 51 -11.76 -8.80 -9.43
C LYS A 51 -10.50 -9.04 -8.58
N LEU A 52 -9.85 -7.99 -8.09
CA LEU A 52 -8.69 -8.10 -7.20
C LEU A 52 -9.09 -8.70 -5.85
N GLY A 53 -10.17 -8.22 -5.24
CA GLY A 53 -10.68 -8.74 -3.97
C GLY A 53 -11.16 -10.19 -4.03
N SER A 54 -11.47 -10.72 -5.22
CA SER A 54 -11.86 -12.12 -5.43
C SER A 54 -10.67 -13.08 -5.67
N LYS A 55 -9.44 -12.57 -5.67
CA LYS A 55 -8.26 -13.44 -5.82
C LYS A 55 -8.16 -14.43 -4.65
N LYS A 56 -7.61 -15.60 -4.91
CA LYS A 56 -7.44 -16.67 -3.90
C LYS A 56 -6.36 -16.37 -2.84
N TYR A 57 -5.53 -15.37 -3.07
CA TYR A 57 -4.52 -14.84 -2.16
C TYR A 57 -4.94 -13.45 -1.68
N GLN A 58 -4.32 -12.98 -0.61
CA GLN A 58 -4.58 -11.66 -0.04
C GLN A 58 -3.78 -10.60 -0.77
N ILE A 59 -4.39 -9.45 -1.01
CA ILE A 59 -3.73 -8.27 -1.55
C ILE A 59 -3.83 -7.16 -0.51
N LEU A 60 -2.68 -6.66 -0.10
CA LEU A 60 -2.53 -5.54 0.81
C LEU A 60 -1.82 -4.41 0.07
N PHE A 61 -2.14 -3.16 0.37
CA PHE A 61 -1.35 -2.04 -0.15
C PHE A 61 -1.20 -0.95 0.90
N VAL A 62 -0.08 -0.27 0.89
CA VAL A 62 0.07 1.05 1.49
C VAL A 62 -0.19 2.10 0.42
N ASP A 63 -0.64 3.25 0.79
CA ASP A 63 -0.84 4.36 -0.14
C ASP A 63 0.50 4.95 -0.62
N GLY A 64 0.48 5.52 -1.79
CA GLY A 64 1.59 6.24 -2.41
C GLY A 64 1.19 7.66 -2.78
N THR A 65 1.71 8.13 -3.91
CA THR A 65 1.39 9.45 -4.48
C THR A 65 0.32 9.39 -5.58
N HIS A 66 -0.12 8.20 -5.95
CA HIS A 66 -1.14 7.95 -6.98
C HIS A 66 -2.38 7.28 -6.40
N GLU A 67 -2.98 7.92 -5.35
CA GLU A 67 -4.22 7.47 -4.73
C GLU A 67 -5.23 8.62 -4.67
N ASN A 68 -6.49 8.31 -4.88
CA ASN A 68 -7.59 9.25 -4.63
C ASN A 68 -8.09 9.07 -3.20
N PHE A 69 -7.65 9.96 -2.30
CA PHE A 69 -7.98 9.87 -0.88
C PHE A 69 -9.47 10.09 -0.61
N ASP A 70 -10.19 10.90 -1.43
CA ASP A 70 -11.64 11.05 -1.31
C ASP A 70 -12.41 9.74 -1.57
N LEU A 71 -11.85 8.87 -2.41
CA LEU A 71 -12.41 7.54 -2.63
C LEU A 71 -12.00 6.56 -1.54
N LEU A 72 -10.74 6.64 -1.10
CA LEU A 72 -10.21 5.76 -0.07
C LEU A 72 -10.92 5.98 1.27
N GLU A 73 -11.19 7.21 1.65
CA GLU A 73 -11.88 7.59 2.89
C GLU A 73 -13.34 7.09 2.98
N LYS A 74 -13.95 6.71 1.85
CA LYS A 74 -15.30 6.09 1.87
C LYS A 74 -15.35 4.70 2.46
N TYR A 75 -14.20 4.02 2.55
CA TYR A 75 -14.13 2.69 3.12
C TYR A 75 -13.98 2.75 4.64
N PRO A 76 -14.81 2.00 5.39
CA PRO A 76 -14.77 2.03 6.84
C PRO A 76 -13.45 1.48 7.37
N VAL A 77 -12.94 2.14 8.42
CA VAL A 77 -11.77 1.66 9.16
C VAL A 77 -12.17 0.53 10.08
N THR A 78 -11.42 -0.56 10.06
CA THR A 78 -11.63 -1.74 10.91
C THR A 78 -10.32 -2.23 11.50
N ASP A 79 -10.40 -2.93 12.63
CA ASP A 79 -9.23 -3.59 13.23
C ASP A 79 -8.92 -4.89 12.48
N TRP A 80 -7.64 -5.12 12.19
CA TRP A 80 -7.19 -6.31 11.48
C TRP A 80 -5.72 -6.62 11.81
N ASN A 81 -5.45 -7.84 12.26
CA ASN A 81 -4.09 -8.35 12.55
C ASN A 81 -3.21 -7.40 13.36
N GLY A 82 -3.75 -6.75 14.37
CA GLY A 82 -3.03 -5.85 15.29
C GLY A 82 -3.00 -4.39 14.88
N GLY A 83 -3.43 -4.04 13.66
CA GLY A 83 -3.50 -2.67 13.15
C GLY A 83 -4.88 -2.31 12.58
N LYS A 84 -4.99 -1.12 12.06
CA LYS A 84 -6.20 -0.61 11.39
C LYS A 84 -6.06 -0.67 9.88
N VAL A 85 -7.12 -1.10 9.21
CA VAL A 85 -7.19 -1.23 7.76
C VAL A 85 -8.50 -0.66 7.21
N GLN A 86 -8.52 -0.40 5.92
CA GLN A 86 -9.76 -0.24 5.16
C GLN A 86 -9.92 -1.44 4.24
N GLN A 87 -11.01 -2.18 4.40
CA GLN A 87 -11.33 -3.29 3.50
C GLN A 87 -11.96 -2.74 2.21
N ILE A 88 -11.24 -2.82 1.12
CA ILE A 88 -11.68 -2.27 -0.16
C ILE A 88 -12.65 -3.23 -0.85
N SER A 89 -12.29 -4.51 -0.93
CA SER A 89 -13.15 -5.54 -1.53
C SER A 89 -12.61 -6.93 -1.19
N GLY A 90 -13.42 -7.82 -0.62
CA GLY A 90 -13.01 -9.21 -0.37
C GLY A 90 -11.63 -9.34 0.30
N ASN A 91 -10.65 -9.89 -0.43
CA ASN A 91 -9.27 -10.10 0.04
C ASN A 91 -8.33 -8.90 -0.24
N LEU A 92 -8.86 -7.73 -0.57
CA LEU A 92 -8.10 -6.50 -0.86
C LEU A 92 -8.25 -5.51 0.28
N TYR A 93 -7.13 -5.10 0.90
CA TYR A 93 -7.11 -4.17 2.03
C TYR A 93 -6.07 -3.07 1.84
N HIS A 94 -6.42 -1.87 2.26
CA HIS A 94 -5.49 -0.77 2.48
C HIS A 94 -4.93 -0.85 3.90
N LEU A 95 -3.61 -0.89 4.01
CA LEU A 95 -2.87 -0.84 5.27
C LEU A 95 -2.65 0.62 5.65
N MET A 96 -3.26 1.06 6.74
CA MET A 96 -3.18 2.46 7.15
C MET A 96 -1.77 2.82 7.67
N ARG A 97 -1.46 4.11 7.59
CA ARG A 97 -0.17 4.65 8.03
C ARG A 97 0.03 4.50 9.54
N GLY A 98 1.27 4.26 9.93
CA GLY A 98 1.68 4.20 11.32
C GLY A 98 1.21 2.96 12.08
N GLN A 99 0.73 1.93 11.38
CA GLN A 99 0.24 0.70 11.99
C GLN A 99 1.33 -0.37 12.05
N VAL A 100 1.18 -1.29 13.00
CA VAL A 100 1.99 -2.52 13.09
C VAL A 100 1.06 -3.71 12.96
N TYR A 101 1.31 -4.54 11.95
CA TYR A 101 0.53 -5.75 11.69
C TYR A 101 1.33 -6.99 12.03
N GLU A 102 0.64 -8.03 12.47
CA GLU A 102 1.23 -9.35 12.64
C GLU A 102 0.80 -10.27 11.50
N LEU A 103 1.74 -10.59 10.59
CA LEU A 103 1.53 -11.42 9.43
C LEU A 103 2.55 -12.56 9.41
N GLU A 104 2.08 -13.80 9.36
CA GLU A 104 2.93 -15.00 9.38
C GLU A 104 3.95 -15.01 10.52
N GLY A 105 3.56 -14.53 11.70
CA GLY A 105 4.42 -14.43 12.89
C GLY A 105 5.50 -13.34 12.78
N LYS A 106 5.34 -12.38 11.87
CA LYS A 106 6.23 -11.23 11.66
C LYS A 106 5.49 -9.93 11.94
N LYS A 107 6.17 -9.02 12.65
CA LYS A 107 5.69 -7.67 12.87
C LYS A 107 6.10 -6.77 11.72
N ILE A 108 5.12 -6.18 11.05
CA ILE A 108 5.31 -5.34 9.88
C ILE A 108 4.77 -3.95 10.19
N PHE A 109 5.65 -2.96 10.24
CA PHE A 109 5.26 -1.57 10.33
C PHE A 109 5.04 -1.00 8.92
N THR A 110 3.97 -0.22 8.75
CA THR A 110 3.63 0.41 7.48
C THR A 110 3.52 1.92 7.59
N PHE A 111 4.03 2.62 6.58
CA PHE A 111 3.90 4.07 6.50
C PHE A 111 3.90 4.50 5.03
N GLY A 112 2.71 4.75 4.48
CA GLY A 112 2.51 5.21 3.11
C GLY A 112 2.74 6.71 2.94
N GLY A 113 2.35 7.21 1.75
CA GLY A 113 2.49 8.60 1.36
C GLY A 113 3.88 8.96 0.84
N GLY A 114 3.99 10.15 0.33
CA GLY A 114 5.20 10.71 -0.25
C GLY A 114 4.91 12.05 -0.92
N GLU A 115 5.92 12.70 -1.45
CA GLU A 115 5.76 13.93 -2.22
C GLU A 115 5.90 13.65 -3.71
N SER A 116 4.80 13.77 -4.46
CA SER A 116 4.83 13.59 -5.90
C SER A 116 5.71 14.62 -6.59
N THR A 117 6.62 14.16 -7.44
CA THR A 117 7.40 15.04 -8.32
C THR A 117 6.52 15.72 -9.38
N GLU A 118 5.33 15.21 -9.62
CA GLU A 118 4.34 15.71 -10.58
C GLU A 118 3.20 16.49 -9.90
N LYS A 119 3.37 16.85 -8.63
CA LYS A 119 2.37 17.54 -7.79
C LYS A 119 1.69 18.70 -8.50
N GLN A 120 2.46 19.60 -9.13
CA GLN A 120 1.91 20.77 -9.80
C GLN A 120 0.95 20.39 -10.94
N MET A 121 1.31 19.38 -11.72
CA MET A 121 0.47 18.84 -12.80
C MET A 121 -0.84 18.26 -12.25
N TYR A 122 -0.77 17.52 -11.14
CA TYR A 122 -1.98 16.96 -10.51
C TYR A 122 -2.87 18.01 -9.86
N ILE A 123 -2.30 19.07 -9.28
CA ILE A 123 -3.08 20.24 -8.79
C ILE A 123 -3.85 20.87 -9.95
N GLU A 124 -3.20 21.13 -11.08
CA GLU A 124 -3.84 21.72 -12.27
C GLU A 124 -4.93 20.81 -12.87
N ALA A 125 -4.76 19.50 -12.76
CA ALA A 125 -5.73 18.49 -13.17
C ALA A 125 -6.86 18.26 -12.15
N GLY A 126 -6.81 18.90 -10.95
CA GLY A 126 -7.77 18.66 -9.87
C GLY A 126 -7.69 17.24 -9.28
N LYS A 127 -6.51 16.63 -9.31
CA LYS A 127 -6.23 15.24 -8.91
C LYS A 127 -5.08 15.14 -7.91
N TRP A 128 -4.92 16.15 -7.09
CA TRP A 128 -3.99 16.15 -5.98
C TRP A 128 -4.73 16.33 -4.65
N TRP A 129 -4.31 15.59 -3.65
CA TRP A 129 -4.85 15.61 -2.29
C TRP A 129 -3.76 15.93 -1.27
N GLU A 130 -4.08 16.78 -0.28
CA GLU A 130 -3.13 17.10 0.80
C GLU A 130 -2.74 15.87 1.61
N GLN A 131 -3.64 14.90 1.69
CA GLN A 131 -3.43 13.60 2.35
C GLN A 131 -2.32 12.76 1.71
N GLU A 132 -1.83 13.11 0.52
CA GLU A 132 -0.62 12.50 -0.06
C GLU A 132 0.56 12.58 0.93
N MET A 133 0.67 13.71 1.64
CA MET A 133 1.66 13.90 2.70
C MET A 133 1.10 13.44 4.05
N PRO A 134 1.90 12.68 4.84
CA PRO A 134 1.49 12.26 6.17
C PRO A 134 1.19 13.42 7.12
N GLY A 135 0.04 13.33 7.80
CA GLY A 135 -0.37 14.30 8.80
C GLY A 135 0.24 14.04 10.19
N LEU A 136 0.14 15.05 11.10
CA LEU A 136 0.67 14.94 12.46
C LEU A 136 0.03 13.82 13.26
N GLU A 137 -1.25 13.52 13.07
CA GLU A 137 -1.94 12.43 13.78
C GLU A 137 -1.43 11.06 13.33
N GLU A 138 -1.13 10.88 12.06
CA GLU A 138 -0.55 9.64 11.54
C GLU A 138 0.87 9.44 12.08
N MET A 139 1.66 10.53 12.16
CA MET A 139 3.00 10.50 12.76
C MET A 139 2.94 10.14 14.26
N ARG A 140 1.99 10.70 15.03
CA ARG A 140 1.77 10.35 16.44
C ARG A 140 1.38 8.89 16.58
N THR A 141 0.41 8.44 15.80
CA THR A 141 -0.02 7.03 15.75
C THR A 141 1.15 6.10 15.49
N ALA A 142 2.03 6.46 14.54
CA ALA A 142 3.23 5.69 14.22
C ALA A 142 4.17 5.55 15.42
N VAL A 143 4.46 6.67 16.10
CA VAL A 143 5.33 6.68 17.29
C VAL A 143 4.72 5.85 18.41
N ASP A 144 3.43 5.99 18.68
CA ASP A 144 2.74 5.27 19.74
C ASP A 144 2.67 3.77 19.47
N ASN A 145 2.38 3.35 18.26
CA ASN A 145 2.36 1.95 17.86
C ASN A 145 3.76 1.33 17.89
N LEU A 146 4.79 2.05 17.42
CA LEU A 146 6.17 1.59 17.53
C LEU A 146 6.61 1.46 18.99
N ARG A 147 6.24 2.42 19.85
CA ARG A 147 6.53 2.37 21.30
C ARG A 147 5.84 1.18 21.96
N ALA A 148 4.55 0.92 21.64
CA ALA A 148 3.82 -0.24 22.13
C ALA A 148 4.47 -1.56 21.72
N ASN A 149 5.19 -1.59 20.60
CA ASN A 149 5.98 -2.71 20.12
C ASN A 149 7.46 -2.61 20.50
N GLN A 150 7.83 -1.77 21.49
CA GLN A 150 9.22 -1.59 21.97
C GLN A 150 10.20 -1.19 20.88
N PHE A 151 9.72 -0.49 19.82
CA PHE A 151 10.46 -0.17 18.59
C PHE A 151 11.10 -1.39 17.90
N GLN A 152 10.48 -2.56 18.07
CA GLN A 152 10.95 -3.82 17.48
C GLN A 152 9.92 -4.33 16.48
N VAL A 153 10.27 -4.26 15.20
CA VAL A 153 9.50 -4.81 14.09
C VAL A 153 10.43 -5.58 13.15
N ASP A 154 9.91 -6.59 12.47
CA ASP A 154 10.70 -7.41 11.53
C ASP A 154 10.89 -6.69 10.20
N TYR A 155 9.88 -5.95 9.74
CA TYR A 155 9.89 -5.23 8.47
C TYR A 155 9.27 -3.84 8.61
N ILE A 156 9.82 -2.90 7.84
CA ILE A 156 9.26 -1.57 7.64
C ILE A 156 8.92 -1.45 6.16
N LEU A 157 7.66 -1.20 5.85
CA LEU A 157 7.17 -1.01 4.48
C LEU A 157 6.70 0.43 4.31
N THR A 158 7.36 1.12 3.41
CA THR A 158 7.03 2.51 3.04
C THR A 158 6.90 2.62 1.54
N HIS A 159 6.24 3.67 1.06
CA HIS A 159 6.27 4.01 -0.36
C HIS A 159 7.60 4.68 -0.69
N GLU A 160 7.95 5.75 0.02
CA GLU A 160 9.23 6.44 -0.13
C GLU A 160 10.24 6.05 0.94
N PRO A 161 11.56 6.04 0.62
CA PRO A 161 12.59 5.81 1.60
C PRO A 161 12.66 6.96 2.60
N ALA A 162 13.08 6.67 3.83
CA ALA A 162 13.32 7.72 4.82
C ALA A 162 14.40 8.71 4.31
N PRO A 163 14.28 10.00 4.64
CA PRO A 163 15.29 11.00 4.28
C PRO A 163 16.71 10.56 4.70
N GLY A 164 17.68 10.66 3.79
CA GLY A 164 19.06 10.26 4.03
C GLY A 164 19.36 8.77 3.86
N MET A 165 18.37 7.92 3.61
CA MET A 165 18.63 6.55 3.19
C MET A 165 19.04 6.54 1.70
N PRO A 166 20.19 5.90 1.35
CA PRO A 166 20.53 5.74 -0.05
C PRO A 166 19.46 4.89 -0.74
N ALA A 167 18.89 5.41 -1.82
CA ALA A 167 18.08 4.59 -2.70
C ALA A 167 18.98 3.47 -3.25
N HIS A 168 18.77 2.23 -2.82
CA HIS A 168 19.37 1.10 -3.48
C HIS A 168 18.76 0.99 -4.87
N LYS A 169 19.51 1.45 -5.87
CA LYS A 169 19.18 1.13 -7.26
C LYS A 169 19.29 -0.39 -7.37
N VAL A 170 18.14 -1.05 -7.47
CA VAL A 170 18.12 -2.49 -7.80
C VAL A 170 18.89 -2.62 -9.12
N ASN A 171 20.02 -3.32 -9.06
CA ASN A 171 20.80 -3.56 -10.26
C ASN A 171 19.90 -4.37 -11.23
N PRO A 172 19.68 -3.92 -12.48
CA PRO A 172 18.83 -4.66 -13.42
C PRO A 172 19.27 -6.12 -13.63
N LYS A 173 20.51 -6.47 -13.24
CA LYS A 173 21.02 -7.85 -13.28
C LYS A 173 20.55 -8.71 -12.11
N ASP A 174 20.01 -8.12 -11.02
CA ASP A 174 19.51 -8.87 -9.86
C ASP A 174 18.06 -9.35 -10.05
N THR A 175 17.44 -9.02 -11.18
CA THR A 175 16.07 -9.45 -11.53
C THR A 175 16.04 -10.72 -12.41
N THR A 176 17.21 -11.34 -12.67
CA THR A 176 17.31 -12.59 -13.44
C THR A 176 17.84 -13.69 -12.55
N ASN A 177 16.92 -14.32 -11.78
CA ASN A 177 17.00 -15.73 -11.39
C ASN A 177 15.60 -16.27 -11.12
#